data_b422f761098ac5945efded6023c21f16
#
_entry.id   b422f761098ac5945efded6023c21f16
#
_cell.length_a   1.000
_cell.length_b   1.000
_cell.length_c   1.000
_cell.angle_alpha   90.00
_cell.angle_beta   90.00
_cell.angle_gamma   90.00
#
_symmetry.space_group_name_H-M   'P 1'
#
loop_
_entity.id
_entity.type
_entity.pdbx_description
1 polymer ?
#
loop_
_entity_poly.entity_id
_entity_poly.type
_entity_poly.pdbx_seq_one_letter_code
_entity_poly.pdbx_strand_id
1 'polypeptide(L)'
;MKKSTKRFLLFSTAAFAGMYAYNRFVATVAANKNMLPTKNGSYYSWKQGNIFYTKTGTGSPILLVHDTNSSSSSVEWTNIIRRLQKNHTVYTIDLLGCGLSDKPGVSYTNYMYVQLITAFIKDIIKEKTDIVASNMSCSFVIMANQMDDSIINNIILINPVSLKTLTYIPDSQSKLKQILINLPLVGTFIYNVLMNPARLDRQFRTNYYGKSNMVSKKIKDAYYEASHSDNSNGKYLYSSLLGNYMGVDIRQALKKVKNKTYIIGSTDIKNNLNTLEEYHKLNSNIQVIHISNCKLYPQLENPAKVNQIIEHVLSR
;
A
#
# COMPACT_ATOMS: atom_id res chain seq x y z
N MET A 1 37.52 -12.05 -34.59
CA MET A 1 36.39 -12.48 -33.75
C MET A 1 35.65 -13.61 -34.44
N LYS A 2 35.45 -14.78 -33.75
CA LYS A 2 34.79 -15.94 -34.35
C LYS A 2 33.33 -15.60 -34.74
N LYS A 3 32.84 -16.16 -35.86
CA LYS A 3 31.47 -15.92 -36.39
C LYS A 3 30.36 -16.16 -35.33
N SER A 4 30.57 -17.11 -34.42
CA SER A 4 29.75 -17.39 -33.28
C SER A 4 29.67 -16.23 -32.25
N THR A 5 30.84 -15.59 -31.96
CA THR A 5 30.91 -14.46 -31.03
C THR A 5 30.19 -13.22 -31.60
N LYS A 6 30.30 -12.98 -32.90
CA LYS A 6 29.56 -11.89 -33.56
C LYS A 6 28.04 -12.10 -33.49
N ARG A 7 27.57 -13.31 -33.75
CA ARG A 7 26.14 -13.65 -33.63
C ARG A 7 25.64 -13.50 -32.20
N PHE A 8 26.38 -14.00 -31.21
CA PHE A 8 26.02 -13.85 -29.78
C PHE A 8 25.91 -12.38 -29.37
N LEU A 9 26.89 -11.52 -29.78
CA LEU A 9 26.84 -10.08 -29.52
C LEU A 9 25.64 -9.43 -30.20
N LEU A 10 25.32 -9.78 -31.43
CA LEU A 10 24.17 -9.22 -32.14
C LEU A 10 22.85 -9.59 -31.44
N PHE A 11 22.66 -10.86 -31.04
CA PHE A 11 21.47 -11.28 -30.37
C PHE A 11 21.32 -10.65 -28.98
N SER A 12 22.41 -10.54 -28.20
CA SER A 12 22.35 -9.88 -26.89
C SER A 12 22.04 -8.39 -27.02
N THR A 13 22.66 -7.69 -27.97
CA THR A 13 22.36 -6.28 -28.23
C THR A 13 20.90 -6.07 -28.64
N ALA A 14 20.38 -6.91 -29.55
CA ALA A 14 18.97 -6.86 -29.95
C ALA A 14 18.02 -7.14 -28.79
N ALA A 15 18.34 -8.10 -27.90
CA ALA A 15 17.55 -8.40 -26.72
C ALA A 15 17.52 -7.21 -25.74
N PHE A 16 18.66 -6.60 -25.44
CA PHE A 16 18.73 -5.41 -24.58
C PHE A 16 17.99 -4.21 -25.18
N ALA A 17 18.11 -3.97 -26.48
CA ALA A 17 17.35 -2.93 -27.16
C ALA A 17 15.84 -3.18 -27.09
N GLY A 18 15.40 -4.41 -27.28
CA GLY A 18 14.00 -4.81 -27.15
C GLY A 18 13.46 -4.60 -25.73
N MET A 19 14.22 -5.00 -24.70
CA MET A 19 13.86 -4.74 -23.29
C MET A 19 13.75 -3.24 -22.99
N TYR A 20 14.69 -2.44 -23.49
CA TYR A 20 14.66 -0.99 -23.31
C TYR A 20 13.42 -0.38 -23.98
N ALA A 21 13.15 -0.72 -25.23
CA ALA A 21 11.98 -0.23 -25.95
C ALA A 21 10.68 -0.61 -25.25
N TYR A 22 10.56 -1.86 -24.79
CA TYR A 22 9.41 -2.32 -24.03
C TYR A 22 9.23 -1.55 -22.71
N ASN A 23 10.30 -1.37 -21.92
CA ASN A 23 10.25 -0.62 -20.67
C ASN A 23 9.81 0.83 -20.89
N ARG A 24 10.32 1.49 -21.93
CA ARG A 24 9.91 2.86 -22.30
C ARG A 24 8.46 2.91 -22.76
N PHE A 25 8.02 1.95 -23.56
CA PHE A 25 6.62 1.84 -23.98
C PHE A 25 5.68 1.71 -22.77
N VAL A 26 5.97 0.79 -21.84
CA VAL A 26 5.17 0.57 -20.62
C VAL A 26 5.08 1.85 -19.78
N ALA A 27 6.21 2.53 -19.53
CA ALA A 27 6.26 3.77 -18.77
C ALA A 27 5.41 4.88 -19.44
N THR A 28 5.49 5.02 -20.77
CA THR A 28 4.71 6.00 -21.53
C THR A 28 3.20 5.68 -21.47
N VAL A 29 2.83 4.41 -21.67
CA VAL A 29 1.42 3.99 -21.58
C VAL A 29 0.85 4.25 -20.19
N ALA A 30 1.62 3.98 -19.15
CA ALA A 30 1.19 4.22 -17.76
C ALA A 30 1.01 5.71 -17.48
N ALA A 31 1.98 6.55 -17.84
CA ALA A 31 1.91 8.00 -17.64
C ALA A 31 0.70 8.64 -18.34
N ASN A 32 0.32 8.11 -19.50
CA ASN A 32 -0.83 8.61 -20.27
C ASN A 32 -2.20 8.23 -19.66
N LYS A 33 -2.24 7.37 -18.64
CA LYS A 33 -3.50 7.03 -17.95
C LYS A 33 -4.09 8.21 -17.20
N ASN A 34 -3.25 8.99 -16.53
CA ASN A 34 -3.60 10.23 -15.83
C ASN A 34 -4.79 10.04 -14.85
N MET A 35 -4.76 8.94 -14.09
CA MET A 35 -5.82 8.51 -13.18
C MET A 35 -5.50 8.77 -11.71
N LEU A 36 -4.22 9.01 -11.38
CA LEU A 36 -3.82 9.32 -10.01
C LEU A 36 -4.32 10.71 -9.60
N PRO A 37 -4.89 10.89 -8.39
CA PRO A 37 -5.46 12.14 -7.96
C PRO A 37 -4.38 13.18 -7.65
N THR A 38 -4.28 14.21 -8.47
CA THR A 38 -3.36 15.35 -8.26
C THR A 38 -4.04 16.57 -7.63
N LYS A 39 -5.38 16.62 -7.68
CA LYS A 39 -6.16 17.75 -7.17
C LYS A 39 -6.04 17.86 -5.64
N ASN A 40 -5.75 19.05 -5.15
CA ASN A 40 -5.49 19.34 -3.73
C ASN A 40 -4.29 18.59 -3.14
N GLY A 41 -3.38 18.14 -4.00
CA GLY A 41 -2.17 17.45 -3.59
C GLY A 41 -1.05 18.43 -3.19
N SER A 42 -0.26 17.98 -2.22
CA SER A 42 0.96 18.65 -1.76
C SER A 42 2.06 17.63 -1.55
N TYR A 43 3.29 18.09 -1.40
CA TYR A 43 4.43 17.23 -1.11
C TYR A 43 5.03 17.57 0.24
N TYR A 44 5.26 16.55 1.05
CA TYR A 44 6.03 16.63 2.27
C TYR A 44 7.46 16.15 1.97
N SER A 45 8.43 17.04 2.14
CA SER A 45 9.84 16.69 1.96
C SER A 45 10.34 15.89 3.16
N TRP A 46 10.39 14.58 3.01
CA TRP A 46 10.86 13.65 4.03
C TRP A 46 12.27 13.18 3.71
N LYS A 47 13.02 12.73 4.72
CA LYS A 47 14.45 12.38 4.61
C LYS A 47 14.83 11.41 3.49
N GLN A 48 13.88 10.62 2.97
CA GLN A 48 14.13 9.61 1.93
C GLN A 48 13.40 9.90 0.62
N GLY A 49 12.72 11.01 0.49
CA GLY A 49 12.03 11.44 -0.72
C GLY A 49 10.79 12.29 -0.44
N ASN A 50 10.22 12.85 -1.48
CA ASN A 50 9.01 13.64 -1.40
C ASN A 50 7.79 12.73 -1.29
N ILE A 51 6.95 13.00 -0.33
CA ILE A 51 5.76 12.22 -0.01
C ILE A 51 4.53 13.00 -0.45
N PHE A 52 3.82 12.46 -1.42
CA PHE A 52 2.56 13.05 -1.87
C PHE A 52 1.46 12.82 -0.85
N TYR A 53 0.68 13.86 -0.57
CA TYR A 53 -0.49 13.77 0.29
C TYR A 53 -1.58 14.73 -0.17
N THR A 54 -2.82 14.48 0.25
CA THR A 54 -3.94 15.40 0.09
C THR A 54 -4.51 15.79 1.44
N LYS A 55 -5.09 17.00 1.51
CA LYS A 55 -5.83 17.50 2.67
C LYS A 55 -7.17 18.05 2.20
N THR A 56 -8.27 17.53 2.75
CA THR A 56 -9.63 17.97 2.38
C THR A 56 -10.56 17.99 3.59
N GLY A 57 -11.57 18.86 3.55
CA GLY A 57 -12.53 18.99 4.64
C GLY A 57 -12.03 19.83 5.82
N THR A 58 -12.85 19.90 6.88
CA THR A 58 -12.59 20.64 8.13
C THR A 58 -13.11 19.84 9.32
N GLY A 59 -12.48 19.98 10.47
CA GLY A 59 -12.80 19.24 11.71
C GLY A 59 -11.62 18.42 12.20
N SER A 60 -11.85 17.46 13.09
CA SER A 60 -10.81 16.60 13.66
C SER A 60 -10.03 15.86 12.57
N PRO A 61 -8.70 15.74 12.71
CA PRO A 61 -7.88 15.13 11.68
C PRO A 61 -8.03 13.61 11.60
N ILE A 62 -8.12 13.10 10.38
CA ILE A 62 -8.08 11.66 10.06
C ILE A 62 -7.00 11.42 9.02
N LEU A 63 -6.10 10.47 9.28
CA LEU A 63 -5.11 10.00 8.33
C LEU A 63 -5.54 8.66 7.73
N LEU A 64 -5.66 8.61 6.41
CA LEU A 64 -5.97 7.40 5.65
C LEU A 64 -4.67 6.86 5.02
N VAL A 65 -4.27 5.65 5.42
CA VAL A 65 -3.04 4.99 4.98
C VAL A 65 -3.41 3.77 4.13
N HIS A 66 -3.16 3.84 2.84
CA HIS A 66 -3.45 2.76 1.88
C HIS A 66 -2.58 1.52 2.10
N ASP A 67 -2.96 0.39 1.51
CA ASP A 67 -2.15 -0.84 1.52
C ASP A 67 -0.78 -0.63 0.88
N THR A 68 0.22 -1.36 1.35
CA THR A 68 1.60 -1.24 0.88
C THR A 68 1.90 -2.24 -0.21
N ASN A 69 1.80 -1.75 -1.45
CA ASN A 69 2.12 -2.53 -2.64
C ASN A 69 2.48 -1.54 -3.77
N SER A 70 3.30 -1.95 -4.71
CA SER A 70 3.83 -1.05 -5.75
C SER A 70 2.76 -0.46 -6.69
N SER A 71 1.54 -1.01 -6.68
CA SER A 71 0.39 -0.48 -7.42
C SER A 71 -0.60 0.31 -6.55
N SER A 72 -0.41 0.36 -5.25
CA SER A 72 -1.28 1.08 -4.31
C SER A 72 -1.03 2.59 -4.31
N SER A 73 -2.05 3.33 -3.94
CA SER A 73 -2.01 4.79 -3.76
C SER A 73 -3.24 5.25 -2.99
N SER A 74 -3.33 6.53 -2.69
CA SER A 74 -4.51 7.18 -2.09
C SER A 74 -5.81 7.01 -2.89
N VAL A 75 -5.75 6.56 -4.14
CA VAL A 75 -6.94 6.15 -4.93
C VAL A 75 -7.80 5.14 -4.18
N GLU A 76 -7.21 4.32 -3.32
CA GLU A 76 -7.91 3.37 -2.45
C GLU A 76 -9.01 4.03 -1.61
N TRP A 77 -8.85 5.30 -1.27
CA TRP A 77 -9.72 6.07 -0.39
C TRP A 77 -10.71 7.00 -1.09
N THR A 78 -10.70 7.06 -2.42
CA THR A 78 -11.49 8.05 -3.20
C THR A 78 -12.95 8.10 -2.80
N ASN A 79 -13.57 6.93 -2.58
CA ASN A 79 -14.98 6.82 -2.20
C ASN A 79 -15.25 7.08 -0.72
N ILE A 80 -14.23 6.97 0.12
CA ILE A 80 -14.30 7.18 1.57
C ILE A 80 -14.18 8.67 1.91
N ILE A 81 -13.23 9.36 1.30
CA ILE A 81 -12.94 10.78 1.52
C ILE A 81 -14.19 11.64 1.37
N ARG A 82 -14.95 11.41 0.30
CA ARG A 82 -16.13 12.22 -0.07
C ARG A 82 -17.15 12.39 1.07
N ARG A 83 -17.25 11.39 1.93
CA ARG A 83 -18.16 11.42 3.06
C ARG A 83 -17.48 11.97 4.31
N LEU A 84 -16.30 11.48 4.65
CA LEU A 84 -15.57 11.90 5.85
C LEU A 84 -15.22 13.39 5.86
N GLN A 85 -14.89 13.98 4.69
CA GLN A 85 -14.51 15.40 4.57
C GLN A 85 -15.61 16.39 5.00
N LYS A 86 -16.86 15.93 5.21
CA LYS A 86 -17.95 16.80 5.67
C LYS A 86 -17.79 17.22 7.12
N ASN A 87 -17.18 16.36 7.94
CA ASN A 87 -17.08 16.56 9.39
C ASN A 87 -15.63 16.45 9.91
N HIS A 88 -14.68 16.10 9.03
CA HIS A 88 -13.29 15.84 9.39
C HIS A 88 -12.31 16.48 8.42
N THR A 89 -11.15 16.84 8.92
CA THR A 89 -9.98 17.14 8.06
C THR A 89 -9.34 15.81 7.67
N VAL A 90 -9.57 15.40 6.43
CA VAL A 90 -9.10 14.10 5.91
C VAL A 90 -7.76 14.27 5.21
N TYR A 91 -6.75 13.61 5.71
CA TYR A 91 -5.44 13.47 5.09
C TYR A 91 -5.34 12.10 4.41
N THR A 92 -4.86 12.06 3.19
CA THR A 92 -4.40 10.84 2.54
C THR A 92 -2.93 10.97 2.22
N ILE A 93 -2.18 9.90 2.36
CA ILE A 93 -0.76 9.85 2.06
C ILE A 93 -0.50 8.76 1.02
N ASP A 94 0.28 9.06 -0.01
CA ASP A 94 0.91 8.02 -0.82
C ASP A 94 2.21 7.62 -0.12
N LEU A 95 2.32 6.39 0.34
CA LEU A 95 3.52 5.91 1.02
C LEU A 95 4.73 5.98 0.08
N LEU A 96 5.93 6.16 0.63
CA LEU A 96 7.17 6.13 -0.17
C LEU A 96 7.22 4.86 -1.03
N GLY A 97 7.53 4.99 -2.29
CA GLY A 97 7.50 3.86 -3.26
C GLY A 97 6.14 3.61 -3.91
N CYS A 98 5.08 4.34 -3.51
CA CYS A 98 3.70 4.19 -3.99
C CYS A 98 3.19 5.46 -4.67
N GLY A 99 2.14 5.32 -5.48
CA GLY A 99 1.38 6.41 -6.05
C GLY A 99 2.24 7.51 -6.69
N LEU A 100 2.03 8.75 -6.23
CA LEU A 100 2.76 9.95 -6.67
C LEU A 100 3.97 10.30 -5.78
N SER A 101 4.22 9.57 -4.68
CA SER A 101 5.43 9.72 -3.88
C SER A 101 6.66 9.21 -4.59
N ASP A 102 7.82 9.73 -4.20
CA ASP A 102 9.12 9.30 -4.72
C ASP A 102 9.32 7.79 -4.53
N LYS A 103 10.06 7.17 -5.45
CA LYS A 103 10.33 5.73 -5.50
C LYS A 103 11.84 5.45 -5.52
N PRO A 104 12.58 5.82 -4.43
CA PRO A 104 14.02 5.64 -4.38
C PRO A 104 14.43 4.17 -4.47
N GLY A 105 15.63 3.92 -5.01
CA GLY A 105 16.22 2.60 -5.17
C GLY A 105 16.80 2.03 -3.88
N VAL A 106 15.96 1.88 -2.85
CA VAL A 106 16.33 1.38 -1.52
C VAL A 106 15.55 0.11 -1.16
N SER A 107 15.98 -0.56 -0.09
CA SER A 107 15.17 -1.61 0.52
C SER A 107 14.12 -0.97 1.42
N TYR A 108 12.86 -1.21 1.12
CA TYR A 108 11.73 -0.73 1.92
C TYR A 108 11.50 -1.68 3.10
N THR A 109 11.32 -1.11 4.28
CA THR A 109 11.12 -1.89 5.51
C THR A 109 9.93 -1.36 6.31
N ASN A 110 9.38 -2.18 7.18
CA ASN A 110 8.33 -1.77 8.12
C ASN A 110 8.75 -0.52 8.91
N TYR A 111 9.94 -0.54 9.49
CA TYR A 111 10.46 0.58 10.30
C TYR A 111 10.53 1.90 9.54
N MET A 112 10.84 1.87 8.25
CA MET A 112 10.82 3.06 7.38
C MET A 112 9.43 3.70 7.36
N TYR A 113 8.39 2.90 7.19
CA TYR A 113 7.00 3.40 7.17
C TYR A 113 6.50 3.84 8.54
N VAL A 114 6.90 3.16 9.61
CA VAL A 114 6.65 3.60 10.99
C VAL A 114 7.18 5.02 11.20
N GLN A 115 8.44 5.26 10.81
CA GLN A 115 9.05 6.59 10.90
C GLN A 115 8.34 7.62 10.01
N LEU A 116 7.96 7.23 8.78
CA LEU A 116 7.24 8.13 7.87
C LEU A 116 5.89 8.56 8.44
N ILE A 117 5.07 7.62 8.91
CA ILE A 117 3.75 7.91 9.49
C ILE A 117 3.90 8.81 10.73
N THR A 118 4.81 8.47 11.63
CA THR A 118 5.07 9.27 12.84
C THR A 118 5.52 10.69 12.50
N ALA A 119 6.45 10.84 11.57
CA ALA A 119 6.93 12.15 11.12
C ALA A 119 5.83 12.94 10.43
N PHE A 120 5.04 12.30 9.56
CA PHE A 120 3.94 12.96 8.85
C PHE A 120 2.89 13.53 9.83
N ILE A 121 2.53 12.79 10.88
CA ILE A 121 1.59 13.30 11.89
C ILE A 121 2.22 14.49 12.62
N LYS A 122 3.49 14.40 13.04
CA LYS A 122 4.16 15.46 13.81
C LYS A 122 4.44 16.74 13.01
N ASP A 123 4.83 16.58 11.75
CA ASP A 123 5.30 17.70 10.92
C ASP A 123 4.18 18.36 10.14
N ILE A 124 3.21 17.57 9.65
CA ILE A 124 2.17 18.03 8.72
C ILE A 124 0.82 18.17 9.41
N ILE A 125 0.35 17.16 10.15
CA ILE A 125 -0.96 17.23 10.81
C ILE A 125 -0.87 18.05 12.10
N LYS A 126 0.14 17.80 12.94
CA LYS A 126 0.47 18.52 14.18
C LYS A 126 -0.60 18.42 15.27
N GLU A 127 -1.51 17.49 15.14
CA GLU A 127 -2.59 17.22 16.08
C GLU A 127 -2.74 15.74 16.31
N LYS A 128 -3.34 15.37 17.46
CA LYS A 128 -3.69 13.99 17.75
C LYS A 128 -4.71 13.51 16.73
N THR A 129 -4.38 12.40 16.02
CA THR A 129 -5.01 12.04 14.76
C THR A 129 -5.66 10.67 14.83
N ASP A 130 -6.88 10.54 14.31
CA ASP A 130 -7.50 9.25 14.01
C ASP A 130 -6.84 8.62 12.79
N ILE A 131 -6.56 7.32 12.83
CA ILE A 131 -5.88 6.64 11.72
C ILE A 131 -6.73 5.49 11.20
N VAL A 132 -6.90 5.45 9.88
CA VAL A 132 -7.46 4.30 9.17
C VAL A 132 -6.38 3.72 8.27
N ALA A 133 -6.04 2.45 8.45
CA ALA A 133 -5.02 1.76 7.66
C ALA A 133 -5.57 0.47 7.05
N SER A 134 -5.00 0.07 5.93
CA SER A 134 -5.43 -1.12 5.20
C SER A 134 -4.29 -2.13 5.05
N ASN A 135 -4.62 -3.39 5.21
CA ASN A 135 -3.79 -4.58 4.99
C ASN A 135 -2.40 -4.49 5.66
N MET A 136 -1.30 -4.47 4.91
CA MET A 136 0.07 -4.44 5.42
C MET A 136 0.32 -3.17 6.25
N SER A 137 -0.23 -2.03 5.86
CA SER A 137 -0.05 -0.76 6.56
C SER A 137 -0.65 -0.75 7.97
N CYS A 138 -1.54 -1.68 8.29
CA CYS A 138 -2.02 -1.88 9.66
C CYS A 138 -0.87 -2.16 10.64
N SER A 139 0.13 -2.94 10.22
CA SER A 139 1.30 -3.24 11.06
C SER A 139 2.15 -2.00 11.33
N PHE A 140 2.26 -1.08 10.36
CA PHE A 140 3.00 0.16 10.53
C PHE A 140 2.32 1.08 11.55
N VAL A 141 0.99 1.16 11.51
CA VAL A 141 0.22 1.98 12.45
C VAL A 141 0.33 1.44 13.87
N ILE A 142 0.26 0.12 14.07
CA ILE A 142 0.44 -0.50 15.39
C ILE A 142 1.86 -0.22 15.93
N MET A 143 2.88 -0.31 15.10
CA MET A 143 4.26 0.01 15.49
C MET A 143 4.49 1.50 15.70
N ALA A 144 3.84 2.39 14.91
CA ALA A 144 3.88 3.83 15.12
C ALA A 144 3.23 4.22 16.45
N ASN A 145 2.11 3.57 16.80
CA ASN A 145 1.47 3.74 18.10
C ASN A 145 2.35 3.25 19.26
N GLN A 146 3.10 2.17 19.09
CA GLN A 146 4.08 1.73 20.09
C GLN A 146 5.23 2.73 20.25
N MET A 147 5.63 3.40 19.16
CA MET A 147 6.69 4.39 19.16
C MET A 147 6.27 5.68 19.87
N ASP A 148 5.03 6.15 19.63
CA ASP A 148 4.47 7.35 20.23
C ASP A 148 2.92 7.29 20.21
N ASP A 149 2.32 6.85 21.30
CA ASP A 149 0.86 6.72 21.42
C ASP A 149 0.14 8.06 21.62
N SER A 150 0.88 9.11 21.97
CA SER A 150 0.32 10.43 22.22
C SER A 150 -0.21 11.14 20.98
N ILE A 151 0.33 10.82 19.79
CA ILE A 151 -0.04 11.45 18.53
C ILE A 151 -1.21 10.76 17.82
N ILE A 152 -1.60 9.57 18.28
CA ILE A 152 -2.68 8.78 17.70
C ILE A 152 -3.89 8.77 18.64
N ASN A 153 -5.08 9.03 18.09
CA ASN A 153 -6.33 8.97 18.82
C ASN A 153 -6.97 7.57 18.69
N ASN A 154 -7.83 7.37 17.73
CA ASN A 154 -8.43 6.07 17.44
C ASN A 154 -7.67 5.37 16.29
N ILE A 155 -7.65 4.03 16.31
CA ILE A 155 -7.04 3.20 15.28
C ILE A 155 -8.12 2.34 14.63
N ILE A 156 -8.23 2.40 13.31
CA ILE A 156 -9.13 1.57 12.51
C ILE A 156 -8.29 0.79 11.51
N LEU A 157 -8.29 -0.52 11.62
CA LEU A 157 -7.53 -1.44 10.77
C LEU A 157 -8.49 -2.16 9.82
N ILE A 158 -8.22 -2.13 8.53
CA ILE A 158 -9.04 -2.83 7.53
C ILE A 158 -8.27 -4.04 7.01
N ASN A 159 -8.81 -5.23 7.24
CA ASN A 159 -8.24 -6.50 6.81
C ASN A 159 -6.73 -6.62 7.11
N PRO A 160 -6.28 -6.51 8.36
CA PRO A 160 -4.86 -6.59 8.70
C PRO A 160 -4.27 -7.95 8.27
N VAL A 161 -3.01 -7.93 7.88
CA VAL A 161 -2.24 -9.13 7.51
C VAL A 161 -2.12 -10.07 8.70
N SER A 162 -2.14 -11.41 8.48
CA SER A 162 -2.01 -12.38 9.57
C SER A 162 -0.68 -12.21 10.33
N LEU A 163 -0.72 -12.40 11.64
CA LEU A 163 0.45 -12.28 12.50
C LEU A 163 1.60 -13.21 12.06
N LYS A 164 1.24 -14.40 11.55
CA LYS A 164 2.21 -15.34 10.98
C LYS A 164 2.93 -14.76 9.76
N THR A 165 2.21 -14.11 8.84
CA THR A 165 2.83 -13.50 7.65
C THR A 165 3.79 -12.38 8.04
N LEU A 166 3.49 -11.62 9.09
CA LEU A 166 4.33 -10.54 9.58
C LEU A 166 5.65 -11.04 10.21
N THR A 167 5.76 -12.31 10.59
CA THR A 167 7.01 -12.87 11.14
C THR A 167 7.98 -13.40 10.08
N TYR A 168 7.61 -13.37 8.80
CA TYR A 168 8.55 -13.78 7.75
C TYR A 168 9.69 -12.77 7.62
N ILE A 169 10.91 -13.28 7.59
CA ILE A 169 12.15 -12.51 7.46
C ILE A 169 12.86 -12.86 6.15
N PRO A 170 13.70 -11.96 5.63
CA PRO A 170 14.50 -12.25 4.45
C PRO A 170 15.44 -13.45 4.64
N ASP A 171 15.46 -14.35 3.67
CA ASP A 171 16.40 -15.45 3.54
C ASP A 171 17.32 -15.27 2.31
N SER A 172 18.17 -16.26 2.01
CA SER A 172 19.08 -16.21 0.86
C SER A 172 18.34 -16.12 -0.47
N GLN A 173 17.19 -16.81 -0.61
CA GLN A 173 16.38 -16.76 -1.83
C GLN A 173 15.69 -15.40 -1.98
N SER A 174 15.25 -14.83 -0.89
CA SER A 174 14.66 -13.48 -0.83
C SER A 174 15.65 -12.43 -1.34
N LYS A 175 16.91 -12.50 -0.88
CA LYS A 175 17.99 -11.60 -1.33
C LYS A 175 18.25 -11.74 -2.82
N LEU A 176 18.30 -12.98 -3.34
CA LEU A 176 18.52 -13.22 -4.77
C LEU A 176 17.37 -12.64 -5.62
N LYS A 177 16.11 -12.84 -5.22
CA LYS A 177 14.94 -12.27 -5.90
C LYS A 177 15.01 -10.74 -5.91
N GLN A 178 15.38 -10.13 -4.77
CA GLN A 178 15.53 -8.68 -4.67
C GLN A 178 16.61 -8.16 -5.62
N ILE A 179 17.79 -8.78 -5.63
CA ILE A 179 18.89 -8.40 -6.53
C ILE A 179 18.41 -8.47 -7.98
N LEU A 180 17.78 -9.55 -8.41
CA LEU A 180 17.32 -9.75 -9.77
C LEU A 180 16.31 -8.67 -10.23
N ILE A 181 15.32 -8.37 -9.39
CA ILE A 181 14.30 -7.33 -9.71
C ILE A 181 14.93 -5.92 -9.70
N ASN A 182 15.93 -5.68 -8.86
CA ASN A 182 16.57 -4.38 -8.76
C ASN A 182 17.58 -4.09 -9.88
N LEU A 183 17.97 -5.11 -10.68
CA LEU A 183 18.84 -4.90 -11.82
C LEU A 183 18.31 -3.80 -12.75
N PRO A 184 19.15 -2.90 -13.24
CA PRO A 184 18.78 -1.98 -14.32
C PRO A 184 18.31 -2.77 -15.54
N LEU A 185 17.45 -2.20 -16.34
CA LEU A 185 16.91 -2.74 -17.60
C LEU A 185 16.23 -4.12 -17.46
N VAL A 186 16.98 -5.18 -17.10
CA VAL A 186 16.47 -6.56 -16.99
C VAL A 186 15.46 -6.67 -15.85
N GLY A 187 15.77 -6.18 -14.67
CA GLY A 187 14.86 -6.19 -13.52
C GLY A 187 13.61 -5.35 -13.78
N THR A 188 13.76 -4.19 -14.44
CA THR A 188 12.62 -3.36 -14.86
C THR A 188 11.75 -4.10 -15.87
N PHE A 189 12.36 -4.81 -16.84
CA PHE A 189 11.62 -5.62 -17.79
C PHE A 189 10.83 -6.74 -17.09
N ILE A 190 11.47 -7.48 -16.20
CA ILE A 190 10.81 -8.55 -15.40
C ILE A 190 9.64 -7.96 -14.61
N TYR A 191 9.86 -6.84 -13.92
CA TYR A 191 8.82 -6.17 -13.15
C TYR A 191 7.63 -5.75 -14.03
N ASN A 192 7.87 -5.13 -15.19
CA ASN A 192 6.85 -4.70 -16.13
C ASN A 192 6.02 -5.88 -16.67
N VAL A 193 6.68 -7.02 -16.93
CA VAL A 193 5.99 -8.27 -17.30
C VAL A 193 5.15 -8.80 -16.14
N LEU A 194 5.65 -8.75 -14.90
CA LEU A 194 4.91 -9.20 -13.71
C LEU A 194 3.74 -8.28 -13.34
N MET A 195 3.82 -6.98 -13.62
CA MET A 195 2.80 -5.98 -13.30
C MET A 195 1.94 -5.58 -14.51
N ASN A 196 1.84 -6.45 -15.51
CA ASN A 196 1.03 -6.18 -16.70
C ASN A 196 -0.48 -6.07 -16.38
N PRO A 197 -1.28 -5.39 -17.25
CA PRO A 197 -2.70 -5.15 -17.00
C PRO A 197 -3.52 -6.42 -16.76
N ALA A 198 -3.22 -7.52 -17.46
CA ALA A 198 -3.97 -8.77 -17.30
C ALA A 198 -3.74 -9.40 -15.92
N ARG A 199 -2.52 -9.31 -15.39
CA ARG A 199 -2.20 -9.81 -14.05
C ARG A 199 -2.84 -8.93 -12.97
N LEU A 200 -2.81 -7.62 -13.13
CA LEU A 200 -3.52 -6.69 -12.23
C LEU A 200 -5.03 -6.96 -12.24
N ASP A 201 -5.64 -7.12 -13.41
CA ASP A 201 -7.05 -7.48 -13.53
C ASP A 201 -7.38 -8.81 -12.82
N ARG A 202 -6.52 -9.82 -12.98
CA ARG A 202 -6.66 -11.10 -12.27
C ARG A 202 -6.59 -10.89 -10.74
N GLN A 203 -5.65 -10.10 -10.23
CA GLN A 203 -5.56 -9.81 -8.78
C GLN A 203 -6.83 -9.15 -8.26
N PHE A 204 -7.39 -8.18 -9.00
CA PHE A 204 -8.66 -7.58 -8.65
C PHE A 204 -9.78 -8.61 -8.54
N ARG A 205 -9.90 -9.49 -9.53
CA ARG A 205 -10.98 -10.50 -9.56
C ARG A 205 -10.82 -11.61 -8.53
N THR A 206 -9.59 -12.02 -8.21
CA THR A 206 -9.36 -13.17 -7.32
C THR A 206 -9.21 -12.76 -5.87
N ASN A 207 -8.49 -11.67 -5.60
CA ASN A 207 -8.04 -11.34 -4.26
C ASN A 207 -8.67 -10.07 -3.68
N TYR A 208 -8.86 -9.02 -4.52
CA TYR A 208 -9.20 -7.70 -4.02
C TYR A 208 -10.71 -7.49 -3.90
N TYR A 209 -11.50 -8.06 -4.81
CA TYR A 209 -12.96 -7.91 -4.87
C TYR A 209 -13.68 -9.25 -4.78
N GLY A 210 -14.75 -9.30 -4.01
CA GLY A 210 -15.68 -10.42 -3.94
C GLY A 210 -16.52 -10.53 -5.21
N LYS A 211 -16.96 -9.38 -5.75
CA LYS A 211 -17.74 -9.28 -6.98
C LYS A 211 -16.87 -8.75 -8.12
N SER A 212 -16.29 -9.64 -8.90
CA SER A 212 -15.32 -9.34 -9.96
C SER A 212 -15.82 -8.39 -11.06
N ASN A 213 -17.14 -8.34 -11.31
CA ASN A 213 -17.78 -7.47 -12.31
C ASN A 213 -17.92 -6.00 -11.84
N MET A 214 -17.71 -5.72 -10.55
CA MET A 214 -17.84 -4.36 -10.00
C MET A 214 -16.55 -3.54 -10.06
N VAL A 215 -15.45 -4.13 -10.51
CA VAL A 215 -14.17 -3.42 -10.56
C VAL A 215 -14.17 -2.39 -11.69
N SER A 216 -14.18 -1.13 -11.33
CA SER A 216 -14.12 -0.02 -12.28
C SER A 216 -12.81 -0.06 -13.09
N LYS A 217 -12.93 0.17 -14.42
CA LYS A 217 -11.75 0.34 -15.28
C LYS A 217 -10.85 1.47 -14.77
N LYS A 218 -11.43 2.55 -14.27
CA LYS A 218 -10.70 3.70 -13.72
C LYS A 218 -9.79 3.29 -12.57
N ILE A 219 -10.26 2.45 -11.65
CA ILE A 219 -9.46 1.94 -10.53
C ILE A 219 -8.31 1.06 -11.06
N LYS A 220 -8.59 0.16 -11.99
CA LYS A 220 -7.54 -0.70 -12.59
C LYS A 220 -6.47 0.13 -13.31
N ASP A 221 -6.89 1.14 -14.06
CA ASP A 221 -5.98 2.06 -14.76
C ASP A 221 -5.13 2.88 -13.77
N ALA A 222 -5.70 3.33 -12.63
CA ALA A 222 -4.94 4.03 -11.58
C ALA A 222 -3.90 3.13 -10.91
N TYR A 223 -4.24 1.87 -10.63
CA TYR A 223 -3.29 0.89 -10.09
C TYR A 223 -2.17 0.56 -11.08
N TYR A 224 -2.49 0.50 -12.38
CA TYR A 224 -1.49 0.32 -13.42
C TYR A 224 -0.54 1.53 -13.51
N GLU A 225 -1.09 2.75 -13.50
CA GLU A 225 -0.31 3.98 -13.47
C GLU A 225 0.60 4.04 -12.24
N ALA A 226 0.08 3.80 -11.03
CA ALA A 226 0.85 3.81 -9.80
C ALA A 226 2.04 2.85 -9.84
N SER A 227 1.84 1.63 -10.38
CA SER A 227 2.90 0.63 -10.46
C SER A 227 4.03 1.00 -11.43
N HIS A 228 3.74 1.75 -12.50
CA HIS A 228 4.70 2.05 -13.57
C HIS A 228 5.14 3.51 -13.62
N SER A 229 4.57 4.39 -12.77
CA SER A 229 5.05 5.76 -12.62
C SER A 229 6.53 5.79 -12.21
N ASP A 230 7.19 6.91 -12.48
CA ASP A 230 8.63 7.08 -12.23
C ASP A 230 9.48 5.95 -12.87
N ASN A 231 9.25 5.70 -14.19
CA ASN A 231 9.97 4.69 -14.97
C ASN A 231 9.92 3.28 -14.34
N SER A 232 8.81 2.90 -13.72
CA SER A 232 8.62 1.61 -13.05
C SER A 232 9.53 1.39 -11.83
N ASN A 233 9.95 2.46 -11.15
CA ASN A 233 10.73 2.38 -9.92
C ASN A 233 9.97 1.76 -8.75
N GLY A 234 8.64 1.59 -8.84
CA GLY A 234 7.87 0.73 -7.94
C GLY A 234 8.42 -0.68 -7.78
N LYS A 235 9.31 -1.11 -8.71
CA LYS A 235 10.04 -2.39 -8.61
C LYS A 235 10.84 -2.56 -7.32
N TYR A 236 11.38 -1.48 -6.74
CA TYR A 236 12.18 -1.54 -5.52
C TYR A 236 11.31 -1.87 -4.29
N LEU A 237 10.10 -1.28 -4.21
CA LEU A 237 9.12 -1.68 -3.22
C LEU A 237 8.64 -3.13 -3.46
N TYR A 238 8.32 -3.47 -4.71
CA TYR A 238 7.89 -4.82 -5.09
C TYR A 238 8.94 -5.87 -4.71
N SER A 239 10.21 -5.62 -4.97
CA SER A 239 11.32 -6.51 -4.61
C SER A 239 11.47 -6.66 -3.09
N SER A 240 11.25 -5.59 -2.33
CA SER A 240 11.29 -5.60 -0.87
C SER A 240 10.14 -6.43 -0.27
N LEU A 241 8.94 -6.31 -0.83
CA LEU A 241 7.79 -7.14 -0.45
C LEU A 241 8.05 -8.63 -0.77
N LEU A 242 8.52 -8.90 -1.99
CA LEU A 242 8.85 -10.25 -2.43
C LEU A 242 9.98 -10.90 -1.60
N GLY A 243 10.86 -10.04 -1.05
CA GLY A 243 11.97 -10.42 -0.18
C GLY A 243 11.64 -10.50 1.30
N ASN A 244 10.37 -10.31 1.72
CA ASN A 244 9.92 -10.30 3.10
C ASN A 244 10.58 -9.22 3.99
N TYR A 245 11.05 -8.10 3.40
CA TYR A 245 11.68 -7.00 4.16
C TYR A 245 10.69 -6.16 4.97
N MET A 246 9.38 -6.37 4.77
CA MET A 246 8.30 -5.70 5.52
C MET A 246 7.89 -6.46 6.80
N GLY A 247 8.44 -7.66 7.00
CA GLY A 247 8.12 -8.48 8.16
C GLY A 247 8.54 -7.80 9.47
N VAL A 248 7.64 -7.81 10.45
CA VAL A 248 7.88 -7.38 11.83
C VAL A 248 6.89 -8.07 12.74
N ASP A 249 7.36 -8.64 13.84
CA ASP A 249 6.47 -9.22 14.83
C ASP A 249 5.83 -8.12 15.68
N ILE A 250 4.56 -7.84 15.42
CA ILE A 250 3.79 -6.81 16.14
C ILE A 250 3.08 -7.31 17.39
N ARG A 251 3.22 -8.60 17.77
CA ARG A 251 2.43 -9.19 18.88
C ARG A 251 2.63 -8.47 20.21
N GLN A 252 3.86 -8.06 20.53
CA GLN A 252 4.13 -7.32 21.74
C GLN A 252 3.62 -5.88 21.71
N ALA A 253 3.69 -5.23 20.53
CA ALA A 253 3.11 -3.92 20.32
C ALA A 253 1.59 -3.96 20.48
N LEU A 254 0.94 -4.93 19.84
CA LEU A 254 -0.50 -5.10 19.84
C LEU A 254 -1.07 -5.30 21.27
N LYS A 255 -0.39 -6.09 22.11
CA LYS A 255 -0.75 -6.29 23.53
C LYS A 255 -0.72 -4.99 24.33
N LYS A 256 0.11 -4.02 23.95
CA LYS A 256 0.31 -2.76 24.66
C LYS A 256 -0.56 -1.61 24.16
N VAL A 257 -1.25 -1.77 23.04
CA VAL A 257 -2.14 -0.73 22.50
C VAL A 257 -3.24 -0.42 23.50
N LYS A 258 -3.30 0.85 23.92
CA LYS A 258 -4.32 1.39 24.84
C LYS A 258 -5.38 2.22 24.10
N ASN A 259 -5.03 2.73 22.93
CA ASN A 259 -5.91 3.52 22.08
C ASN A 259 -7.14 2.69 21.67
N LYS A 260 -8.30 3.32 21.56
CA LYS A 260 -9.49 2.65 21.01
C LYS A 260 -9.14 2.10 19.62
N THR A 261 -9.21 0.80 19.48
CA THR A 261 -8.80 0.11 18.26
C THR A 261 -9.93 -0.76 17.74
N TYR A 262 -10.20 -0.61 16.44
CA TYR A 262 -11.23 -1.34 15.73
C TYR A 262 -10.64 -2.05 14.54
N ILE A 263 -11.14 -3.23 14.24
CA ILE A 263 -10.78 -3.97 13.03
C ILE A 263 -12.05 -4.17 12.20
N ILE A 264 -12.03 -3.70 10.94
CA ILE A 264 -13.03 -4.02 9.94
C ILE A 264 -12.52 -5.22 9.15
N GLY A 265 -13.14 -6.37 9.35
CA GLY A 265 -12.70 -7.64 8.78
C GLY A 265 -13.69 -8.25 7.80
N SER A 266 -13.26 -8.53 6.58
CA SER A 266 -14.07 -9.20 5.57
C SER A 266 -14.21 -10.69 5.85
N THR A 267 -15.44 -11.20 5.82
CA THR A 267 -15.73 -12.62 6.06
C THR A 267 -15.39 -13.51 4.85
N ASP A 268 -15.32 -12.94 3.65
CA ASP A 268 -15.16 -13.64 2.39
C ASP A 268 -13.69 -13.90 2.00
N ILE A 269 -12.76 -13.47 2.86
CA ILE A 269 -11.33 -13.77 2.70
C ILE A 269 -11.02 -15.07 3.43
N LYS A 270 -10.43 -16.04 2.74
CA LYS A 270 -10.02 -17.31 3.33
C LYS A 270 -9.10 -17.08 4.55
N ASN A 271 -9.40 -17.75 5.65
CA ASN A 271 -8.69 -17.67 6.94
C ASN A 271 -8.67 -16.27 7.61
N ASN A 272 -9.40 -15.29 7.11
CA ASN A 272 -9.42 -13.96 7.72
C ASN A 272 -10.04 -13.97 9.11
N LEU A 273 -11.12 -14.73 9.31
CA LEU A 273 -11.76 -14.86 10.63
C LEU A 273 -10.76 -15.32 11.71
N ASN A 274 -9.90 -16.27 11.40
CA ASN A 274 -8.85 -16.71 12.31
C ASN A 274 -7.84 -15.58 12.60
N THR A 275 -7.48 -14.80 11.58
CA THR A 275 -6.62 -13.62 11.75
C THR A 275 -7.24 -12.60 12.68
N LEU A 276 -8.51 -12.27 12.49
CA LEU A 276 -9.24 -11.31 13.34
C LEU A 276 -9.32 -11.78 14.80
N GLU A 277 -9.58 -13.07 14.97
CA GLU A 277 -9.63 -13.71 16.30
C GLU A 277 -8.25 -13.68 16.98
N GLU A 278 -7.15 -13.94 16.25
CA GLU A 278 -5.79 -13.83 16.78
C GLU A 278 -5.46 -12.42 17.28
N TYR A 279 -5.86 -11.37 16.54
CA TYR A 279 -5.69 -9.98 17.00
C TYR A 279 -6.49 -9.69 18.27
N HIS A 280 -7.76 -10.09 18.31
CA HIS A 280 -8.61 -9.90 19.48
C HIS A 280 -8.11 -10.69 20.71
N LYS A 281 -7.63 -11.93 20.54
CA LYS A 281 -7.04 -12.74 21.62
C LYS A 281 -5.80 -12.10 22.24
N LEU A 282 -5.00 -11.40 21.44
CA LEU A 282 -3.81 -10.69 21.95
C LEU A 282 -4.16 -9.43 22.73
N ASN A 283 -5.23 -8.74 22.35
CA ASN A 283 -5.73 -7.57 23.05
C ASN A 283 -7.26 -7.51 22.94
N SER A 284 -7.93 -7.90 24.03
CA SER A 284 -9.39 -7.96 24.10
C SER A 284 -10.09 -6.60 23.98
N ASN A 285 -9.36 -5.49 24.13
CA ASN A 285 -9.90 -4.14 23.91
C ASN A 285 -10.12 -3.82 22.42
N ILE A 286 -9.53 -4.62 21.50
CA ILE A 286 -9.74 -4.46 20.08
C ILE A 286 -11.14 -4.97 19.71
N GLN A 287 -11.94 -4.08 19.14
CA GLN A 287 -13.28 -4.43 18.68
C GLN A 287 -13.23 -4.90 17.21
N VAL A 288 -13.78 -6.07 16.94
CA VAL A 288 -13.84 -6.62 15.58
C VAL A 288 -15.23 -6.42 15.00
N ILE A 289 -15.28 -5.80 13.82
CA ILE A 289 -16.50 -5.53 13.06
C ILE A 289 -16.42 -6.32 11.75
N HIS A 290 -17.33 -7.25 11.56
CA HIS A 290 -17.38 -8.09 10.37
C HIS A 290 -18.10 -7.38 9.21
N ILE A 291 -17.54 -7.49 8.02
CA ILE A 291 -18.18 -7.05 6.78
C ILE A 291 -18.24 -8.22 5.79
N SER A 292 -19.43 -8.48 5.24
CA SER A 292 -19.68 -9.56 4.27
C SER A 292 -19.78 -9.03 2.85
N ASN A 293 -19.73 -9.95 1.88
CA ASN A 293 -19.79 -9.65 0.44
C ASN A 293 -18.70 -8.70 -0.05
N CYS A 294 -17.54 -8.73 0.61
CA CYS A 294 -16.35 -7.96 0.26
C CYS A 294 -15.10 -8.81 0.48
N LYS A 295 -14.04 -8.53 -0.28
CA LYS A 295 -12.72 -9.11 -0.04
C LYS A 295 -11.74 -8.08 0.52
N LEU A 296 -10.52 -8.01 -0.03
CA LEU A 296 -9.40 -7.31 0.58
C LEU A 296 -9.64 -5.81 0.77
N TYR A 297 -10.30 -5.16 -0.18
CA TYR A 297 -10.54 -3.72 -0.16
C TYR A 297 -12.04 -3.35 -0.04
N PRO A 298 -12.68 -3.60 1.12
CA PRO A 298 -14.08 -3.24 1.34
C PRO A 298 -14.33 -1.74 1.16
N GLN A 299 -13.34 -0.88 1.41
CA GLN A 299 -13.40 0.57 1.18
C GLN A 299 -13.56 0.95 -0.31
N LEU A 300 -13.14 0.09 -1.22
CA LEU A 300 -13.39 0.25 -2.66
C LEU A 300 -14.67 -0.47 -3.10
N GLU A 301 -14.97 -1.63 -2.50
CA GLU A 301 -16.05 -2.51 -2.92
C GLU A 301 -17.41 -2.11 -2.30
N ASN A 302 -17.42 -1.76 -1.02
CA ASN A 302 -18.62 -1.31 -0.28
C ASN A 302 -18.33 -0.06 0.57
N PRO A 303 -17.97 1.06 -0.07
CA PRO A 303 -17.56 2.28 0.63
C PRO A 303 -18.65 2.86 1.54
N ALA A 304 -19.93 2.65 1.20
CA ALA A 304 -21.02 3.13 2.03
C ALA A 304 -21.02 2.47 3.41
N LYS A 305 -20.85 1.15 3.45
CA LYS A 305 -20.80 0.39 4.71
C LYS A 305 -19.54 0.71 5.52
N VAL A 306 -18.38 0.81 4.85
CA VAL A 306 -17.13 1.18 5.51
C VAL A 306 -17.21 2.59 6.10
N ASN A 307 -17.74 3.58 5.36
CA ASN A 307 -17.97 4.92 5.88
C ASN A 307 -18.89 4.92 7.11
N GLN A 308 -20.00 4.19 7.05
CA GLN A 308 -20.93 4.06 8.19
C GLN A 308 -20.22 3.55 9.46
N ILE A 309 -19.34 2.54 9.29
CA ILE A 309 -18.58 1.97 10.41
C ILE A 309 -17.57 3.02 10.93
N ILE A 310 -16.81 3.67 10.06
CA ILE A 310 -15.82 4.67 10.45
C ILE A 310 -16.50 5.82 11.21
N GLU A 311 -17.57 6.39 10.67
CA GLU A 311 -18.32 7.48 11.34
C GLU A 311 -18.86 7.06 12.70
N HIS A 312 -19.41 5.85 12.81
CA HIS A 312 -19.89 5.32 14.08
C HIS A 312 -18.79 5.17 15.13
N VAL A 313 -17.60 4.73 14.71
CA VAL A 313 -16.42 4.61 15.58
C VAL A 313 -15.94 5.98 16.06
N LEU A 314 -15.89 6.96 15.15
CA LEU A 314 -15.37 8.29 15.43
C LEU A 314 -16.36 9.19 16.22
N SER A 315 -17.64 8.86 16.23
CA SER A 315 -18.67 9.58 17.00
C SER A 315 -18.77 9.16 18.48
N ARG A 316 -18.01 8.14 18.90
CA ARG A 316 -17.96 7.59 20.28
C ARG A 316 -16.74 8.12 21.03
#